data_42f5a97bbaa660372b6d09ad28181281
#
_entry.id   42f5a97bbaa660372b6d09ad28181281
#
_cell.length_a   1.000
_cell.length_b   1.000
_cell.length_c   1.000
_cell.angle_alpha   90.00
_cell.angle_beta   90.00
_cell.angle_gamma   90.00
#
_symmetry.space_group_name_H-M   'P 1'
#
loop_
_entity.id
_entity.type
_entity.pdbx_description
1 polymer ?
#
loop_
_entity_poly.entity_id
_entity_poly.type
_entity_poly.pdbx_seq_one_letter_code
_entity_poly.pdbx_strand_id
1 'polypeptide(L)'
;ELTSVSSGIVHGASDEMIAPSLISLIDMGEAYEGCLVAFGNVTVSNSDLGYGEWELSNADGSARVDDKWDYYYFPQEDHEIAYIEGVVDYSFSNYKLQPRLARDIVEQGTTRIQRVQQVLYSDLMKAGEDAASDTSYMLNETVTLEGIVTMPTGLSYAGSGVKFIFADVNGGPWSAILSYDPDSSAFPTLYEGDLIQATGYVYEYSTGPANMTELFITEPINIIDFEQPLPIVDTVNTGELRWPTEAEQWGNVMIRVEDAMVVGNDFQYEVFAADDGSGSVLVDDDSDSIATYFDMVGPPPVGSLLQSMEGWLYHCLLYTSPSPRDVP
;
A
#
# COMPACT_ATOMS: atom_id res chain seq x y z
N GLU A 1 6.69 11.39 -32.76
CA GLU A 1 6.32 9.96 -32.62
C GLU A 1 6.96 9.16 -33.76
N LEU A 2 7.70 8.07 -33.39
CA LEU A 2 8.28 7.16 -34.38
C LEU A 2 7.23 6.12 -34.77
N THR A 3 6.63 6.25 -35.93
CA THR A 3 5.55 5.36 -36.40
C THR A 3 6.04 4.08 -37.07
N SER A 4 7.29 4.02 -37.51
CA SER A 4 7.93 2.78 -37.98
C SER A 4 9.45 2.87 -37.87
N VAL A 5 10.07 1.79 -37.40
CA VAL A 5 11.54 1.62 -37.39
C VAL A 5 11.86 0.37 -38.20
N SER A 6 12.59 0.52 -39.30
CA SER A 6 12.96 -0.58 -40.18
C SER A 6 14.27 -1.26 -39.80
N SER A 7 15.14 -0.57 -39.06
CA SER A 7 16.36 -1.13 -38.51
C SER A 7 16.85 -0.26 -37.35
N GLY A 8 17.51 -0.86 -36.37
CA GLY A 8 18.17 -0.19 -35.27
C GLY A 8 19.50 -0.87 -34.93
N ILE A 9 20.48 -0.12 -34.51
CA ILE A 9 21.73 -0.64 -33.98
C ILE A 9 21.75 -0.34 -32.50
N VAL A 10 21.82 -1.37 -31.67
CA VAL A 10 22.04 -1.23 -30.22
C VAL A 10 23.53 -1.28 -29.98
N HIS A 11 24.12 -0.18 -29.54
CA HIS A 11 25.55 -0.08 -29.24
C HIS A 11 25.94 -0.60 -27.84
N GLY A 12 24.99 -1.08 -27.09
CA GLY A 12 25.11 -1.54 -25.70
C GLY A 12 24.22 -0.72 -24.77
N ALA A 13 24.04 -1.20 -23.56
CA ALA A 13 23.42 -0.42 -22.48
C ALA A 13 24.47 0.59 -21.98
N SER A 14 24.04 1.84 -21.72
CA SER A 14 24.85 2.79 -20.96
C SER A 14 24.56 2.58 -19.48
N ASP A 15 25.60 2.44 -18.68
CA ASP A 15 25.50 2.45 -17.21
C ASP A 15 25.35 3.89 -16.66
N GLU A 16 25.38 4.89 -17.53
CA GLU A 16 25.13 6.28 -17.14
C GLU A 16 23.63 6.52 -16.93
N MET A 17 23.26 6.78 -15.70
CA MET A 17 21.90 7.24 -15.36
C MET A 17 21.72 8.67 -15.88
N ILE A 18 20.60 8.91 -16.55
CA ILE A 18 20.21 10.28 -16.94
C ILE A 18 19.85 11.03 -15.64
N ALA A 19 20.65 12.03 -15.31
CA ALA A 19 20.33 12.90 -14.19
C ALA A 19 19.21 13.88 -14.58
N PRO A 20 18.22 14.11 -13.70
CA PRO A 20 17.18 15.10 -13.96
C PRO A 20 17.74 16.53 -13.95
N SER A 21 17.13 17.40 -14.73
CA SER A 21 17.40 18.83 -14.68
C SER A 21 16.64 19.45 -13.51
N LEU A 22 17.33 20.00 -12.53
CA LEU A 22 16.68 20.77 -11.46
C LEU A 22 16.23 22.13 -12.01
N ILE A 23 14.92 22.38 -11.98
CA ILE A 23 14.31 23.60 -12.51
C ILE A 23 13.35 24.23 -11.49
N SER A 24 12.96 25.50 -11.67
CA SER A 24 11.88 26.13 -10.92
C SER A 24 10.51 25.65 -11.42
N LEU A 25 9.50 25.61 -10.53
CA LEU A 25 8.13 25.21 -10.92
C LEU A 25 7.57 26.05 -12.08
N ILE A 26 7.86 27.36 -12.07
CA ILE A 26 7.40 28.29 -13.13
C ILE A 26 8.03 28.02 -14.50
N ASP A 27 9.17 27.34 -14.55
CA ASP A 27 9.88 27.04 -15.80
C ASP A 27 9.36 25.77 -16.48
N MET A 28 8.50 24.98 -15.81
CA MET A 28 7.92 23.79 -16.39
C MET A 28 7.01 24.14 -17.58
N GLY A 29 7.45 23.78 -18.78
CA GLY A 29 6.75 24.14 -20.02
C GLY A 29 7.37 23.48 -21.26
N GLU A 30 7.05 24.00 -22.43
CA GLU A 30 7.43 23.46 -23.75
C GLU A 30 8.92 23.12 -23.87
N ALA A 31 9.81 23.93 -23.25
CA ALA A 31 11.26 23.71 -23.34
C ALA A 31 11.71 22.40 -22.64
N TYR A 32 10.89 21.86 -21.77
CA TYR A 32 11.18 20.64 -21.00
C TYR A 32 10.24 19.48 -21.34
N GLU A 33 9.33 19.62 -22.32
CA GLU A 33 8.47 18.51 -22.73
C GLU A 33 9.31 17.30 -23.15
N GLY A 34 8.99 16.13 -22.58
CA GLY A 34 9.74 14.88 -22.77
C GLY A 34 11.06 14.79 -21.99
N CYS A 35 11.45 15.82 -21.25
CA CYS A 35 12.66 15.81 -20.42
C CYS A 35 12.39 15.31 -19.01
N LEU A 36 13.39 14.66 -18.42
CA LEU A 36 13.41 14.34 -16.99
C LEU A 36 13.82 15.59 -16.22
N VAL A 37 12.94 16.08 -15.36
CA VAL A 37 13.19 17.27 -14.52
C VAL A 37 12.95 16.93 -13.05
N ALA A 38 13.45 17.81 -12.15
CA ALA A 38 13.23 17.68 -10.73
C ALA A 38 12.91 19.03 -10.08
N PHE A 39 12.16 18.97 -8.99
CA PHE A 39 11.88 20.08 -8.10
C PHE A 39 12.35 19.76 -6.68
N GLY A 40 12.79 20.76 -5.95
CA GLY A 40 13.18 20.63 -4.55
C GLY A 40 12.33 21.52 -3.64
N ASN A 41 12.06 21.04 -2.41
CA ASN A 41 11.34 21.78 -1.37
C ASN A 41 10.02 22.37 -1.88
N VAL A 42 9.08 21.48 -2.16
CA VAL A 42 7.74 21.82 -2.64
C VAL A 42 6.70 21.25 -1.67
N THR A 43 5.51 21.83 -1.68
CA THR A 43 4.38 21.39 -0.83
C THR A 43 3.21 21.00 -1.73
N VAL A 44 2.47 19.98 -1.36
CA VAL A 44 1.22 19.63 -2.01
C VAL A 44 0.18 20.73 -1.72
N SER A 45 -0.17 21.52 -2.72
CA SER A 45 -1.12 22.64 -2.59
C SER A 45 -2.54 22.27 -2.92
N ASN A 46 -2.75 21.19 -3.65
CA ASN A 46 -4.06 20.60 -3.91
C ASN A 46 -3.86 19.09 -4.16
N SER A 47 -4.47 18.28 -3.35
CA SER A 47 -4.33 16.82 -3.42
C SER A 47 -5.18 16.15 -4.49
N ASP A 48 -6.21 16.83 -5.02
CA ASP A 48 -7.13 16.27 -6.03
C ASP A 48 -7.60 17.33 -7.01
N LEU A 49 -7.08 17.28 -8.22
CA LEU A 49 -7.55 18.05 -9.37
C LEU A 49 -8.46 17.23 -10.30
N GLY A 50 -8.78 16.00 -9.91
CA GLY A 50 -9.48 15.01 -10.70
C GLY A 50 -8.56 14.23 -11.66
N TYR A 51 -8.97 13.03 -12.02
CA TYR A 51 -8.26 12.15 -12.98
C TYR A 51 -6.83 11.76 -12.57
N GLY A 52 -6.54 11.66 -11.27
CA GLY A 52 -5.20 11.37 -10.74
C GLY A 52 -4.25 12.56 -10.71
N GLU A 53 -4.69 13.74 -11.16
CA GLU A 53 -3.90 14.97 -11.13
C GLU A 53 -3.94 15.65 -9.76
N TRP A 54 -2.82 16.23 -9.35
CA TRP A 54 -2.65 17.02 -8.14
C TRP A 54 -1.67 18.16 -8.36
N GLU A 55 -1.50 19.05 -7.39
CA GLU A 55 -0.67 20.24 -7.55
C GLU A 55 0.38 20.38 -6.47
N LEU A 56 1.58 20.73 -6.89
CA LEU A 56 2.69 21.18 -6.06
C LEU A 56 2.84 22.69 -6.12
N SER A 57 3.28 23.30 -5.02
CA SER A 57 3.63 24.73 -4.99
C SER A 57 4.84 25.03 -4.11
N ASN A 58 5.47 26.16 -4.38
CA ASN A 58 6.44 26.82 -3.53
C ASN A 58 6.46 28.33 -3.85
N ALA A 59 7.48 29.05 -3.37
CA ALA A 59 7.61 30.49 -3.63
C ALA A 59 7.74 30.86 -5.12
N ASP A 60 8.17 29.93 -5.98
CA ASP A 60 8.40 30.16 -7.42
C ASP A 60 7.15 29.94 -8.26
N GLY A 61 6.11 29.30 -7.72
CA GLY A 61 4.86 29.03 -8.44
C GLY A 61 4.23 27.70 -8.09
N SER A 62 3.46 27.16 -9.03
CA SER A 62 2.85 25.82 -8.91
C SER A 62 3.08 24.99 -10.18
N ALA A 63 2.99 23.66 -10.02
CA ALA A 63 3.09 22.69 -11.10
C ALA A 63 2.11 21.54 -10.89
N ARG A 64 1.51 21.06 -11.97
CA ARG A 64 0.69 19.86 -11.94
C ARG A 64 1.54 18.60 -11.95
N VAL A 65 1.08 17.59 -11.23
CA VAL A 65 1.61 16.23 -11.24
C VAL A 65 0.48 15.29 -11.66
N ASP A 66 0.82 14.18 -12.31
CA ASP A 66 -0.15 13.25 -12.88
C ASP A 66 0.38 11.80 -12.77
N ASP A 67 -0.49 10.80 -12.88
CA ASP A 67 -0.23 9.38 -12.66
C ASP A 67 -0.09 8.54 -13.94
N LYS A 68 0.33 9.13 -15.03
CA LYS A 68 0.38 8.50 -16.37
C LYS A 68 1.13 7.17 -16.45
N TRP A 69 2.09 6.92 -15.53
CA TRP A 69 3.02 5.80 -15.59
C TRP A 69 2.67 4.63 -14.64
N ASP A 70 1.42 4.48 -14.24
CA ASP A 70 1.01 3.40 -13.34
C ASP A 70 1.50 3.58 -11.87
N TYR A 71 1.98 4.76 -11.53
CA TYR A 71 2.36 5.12 -10.17
C TYR A 71 1.60 6.34 -9.69
N TYR A 72 0.77 6.19 -8.65
CA TYR A 72 0.05 7.27 -7.99
C TYR A 72 0.60 7.51 -6.59
N TYR A 73 0.92 8.74 -6.27
CA TYR A 73 1.58 9.09 -5.00
C TYR A 73 0.64 9.11 -3.80
N PHE A 74 -0.67 9.18 -3.98
CA PHE A 74 -1.66 9.43 -2.92
C PHE A 74 -1.38 10.76 -2.18
N PRO A 75 -1.42 11.91 -2.85
CA PRO A 75 -1.05 13.19 -2.28
C PRO A 75 -1.95 13.58 -1.12
N GLN A 76 -1.39 14.27 -0.14
CA GLN A 76 -2.11 14.87 0.97
C GLN A 76 -1.80 16.37 1.02
N GLU A 77 -2.81 17.22 1.20
CA GLU A 77 -2.62 18.67 1.30
C GLU A 77 -1.65 19.03 2.44
N ASP A 78 -0.87 20.08 2.19
CA ASP A 78 0.18 20.58 3.09
C ASP A 78 1.37 19.62 3.30
N HIS A 79 1.38 18.44 2.66
CA HIS A 79 2.51 17.53 2.78
C HIS A 79 3.76 18.11 2.09
N GLU A 80 4.87 18.14 2.82
CA GLU A 80 6.14 18.66 2.33
C GLU A 80 6.95 17.57 1.62
N ILE A 81 7.42 17.90 0.43
CA ILE A 81 8.25 17.04 -0.41
C ILE A 81 9.62 17.70 -0.58
N ALA A 82 10.65 17.04 -0.05
CA ALA A 82 12.03 17.53 -0.15
C ALA A 82 12.54 17.48 -1.59
N TYR A 83 12.12 16.48 -2.37
CA TYR A 83 12.54 16.27 -3.75
C TYR A 83 11.50 15.45 -4.52
N ILE A 84 11.23 15.88 -5.75
CA ILE A 84 10.40 15.12 -6.69
C ILE A 84 10.99 15.24 -8.09
N GLU A 85 11.05 14.12 -8.83
CA GLU A 85 11.44 14.08 -10.23
C GLU A 85 10.40 13.37 -11.08
N GLY A 86 10.42 13.66 -12.37
CA GLY A 86 9.53 13.02 -13.34
C GLY A 86 9.76 13.53 -14.75
N VAL A 87 9.08 12.92 -15.69
CA VAL A 87 9.09 13.34 -17.09
C VAL A 87 8.02 14.43 -17.30
N VAL A 88 8.35 15.51 -17.96
CA VAL A 88 7.37 16.54 -18.33
C VAL A 88 6.54 16.05 -19.51
N ASP A 89 5.22 16.02 -19.35
CA ASP A 89 4.26 15.68 -20.40
C ASP A 89 3.30 16.85 -20.65
N TYR A 90 2.82 16.97 -21.87
CA TYR A 90 1.78 17.96 -22.24
C TYR A 90 0.50 17.25 -22.67
N SER A 91 -0.53 17.40 -21.87
CA SER A 91 -1.85 16.83 -22.18
C SER A 91 -2.96 17.71 -21.63
N PHE A 92 -4.11 17.73 -22.30
CA PHE A 92 -5.29 18.51 -21.92
C PHE A 92 -4.98 20.00 -21.63
N SER A 93 -4.08 20.57 -22.42
CA SER A 93 -3.63 21.99 -22.34
C SER A 93 -2.82 22.34 -21.09
N ASN A 94 -2.26 21.36 -20.41
CA ASN A 94 -1.39 21.57 -19.24
C ASN A 94 -0.07 20.80 -19.40
N TYR A 95 1.02 21.41 -18.94
CA TYR A 95 2.25 20.69 -18.65
C TYR A 95 2.15 20.04 -17.28
N LYS A 96 2.58 18.79 -17.19
CA LYS A 96 2.46 17.97 -15.98
C LYS A 96 3.76 17.23 -15.72
N LEU A 97 4.17 17.14 -14.47
CA LEU A 97 5.22 16.24 -14.06
C LEU A 97 4.66 14.84 -13.93
N GLN A 98 5.37 13.85 -14.45
CA GLN A 98 5.00 12.43 -14.40
C GLN A 98 6.06 11.67 -13.59
N PRO A 99 5.91 11.50 -12.28
CA PRO A 99 6.73 10.56 -11.50
C PRO A 99 6.55 9.15 -12.03
N ARG A 100 7.59 8.32 -11.98
CA ARG A 100 7.59 6.99 -12.57
C ARG A 100 7.35 5.90 -11.53
N LEU A 101 7.81 6.15 -10.29
CA LEU A 101 7.71 5.21 -9.17
C LEU A 101 8.09 5.90 -7.83
N ALA A 102 7.95 5.17 -6.73
CA ALA A 102 8.13 5.69 -5.37
C ALA A 102 9.46 6.41 -5.13
N ARG A 103 10.57 5.95 -5.69
CA ARG A 103 11.89 6.59 -5.51
C ARG A 103 12.03 7.98 -6.16
N ASP A 104 11.12 8.32 -7.07
CA ASP A 104 11.13 9.64 -7.72
C ASP A 104 10.64 10.76 -6.77
N ILE A 105 10.11 10.39 -5.60
CA ILE A 105 9.59 11.31 -4.59
C ILE A 105 10.29 11.04 -3.26
N VAL A 106 10.78 12.08 -2.62
CA VAL A 106 11.37 12.05 -1.27
C VAL A 106 10.63 13.03 -0.39
N GLU A 107 9.86 12.52 0.55
CA GLU A 107 9.12 13.34 1.51
C GLU A 107 10.07 14.03 2.49
N GLN A 108 9.58 15.10 3.10
CA GLN A 108 10.22 15.76 4.21
C GLN A 108 9.52 15.37 5.52
N GLY A 109 10.27 14.80 6.45
CA GLY A 109 9.71 14.31 7.71
C GLY A 109 9.32 12.83 7.65
N THR A 110 8.03 12.53 7.88
CA THR A 110 7.53 11.16 7.81
C THR A 110 7.30 10.70 6.37
N THR A 111 7.61 9.43 6.11
CA THR A 111 7.29 8.79 4.83
C THR A 111 5.81 8.35 4.83
N ARG A 112 5.14 8.45 3.70
CA ARG A 112 3.77 7.96 3.55
C ARG A 112 3.74 6.43 3.54
N ILE A 113 2.74 5.84 4.23
CA ILE A 113 2.54 4.38 4.25
C ILE A 113 2.30 3.87 2.82
N GLN A 114 1.48 4.58 2.04
CA GLN A 114 1.20 4.24 0.65
C GLN A 114 2.47 4.14 -0.21
N ARG A 115 3.46 5.00 0.02
CA ARG A 115 4.73 4.94 -0.69
C ARG A 115 5.54 3.68 -0.36
N VAL A 116 5.43 3.18 0.87
CA VAL A 116 6.07 1.93 1.28
C VAL A 116 5.35 0.72 0.70
N GLN A 117 4.03 0.73 0.72
CA GLN A 117 3.20 -0.42 0.36
C GLN A 117 2.97 -0.58 -1.13
N GLN A 118 2.83 0.53 -1.86
CA GLN A 118 2.41 0.46 -3.26
C GLN A 118 3.42 -0.24 -4.15
N VAL A 119 2.92 -1.22 -4.90
CA VAL A 119 3.60 -1.94 -5.96
C VAL A 119 2.90 -1.67 -7.28
N LEU A 120 3.67 -1.53 -8.37
CA LEU A 120 3.10 -1.27 -9.70
C LEU A 120 2.25 -2.44 -10.18
N TYR A 121 1.13 -2.15 -10.81
CA TYR A 121 0.25 -3.14 -11.44
C TYR A 121 1.00 -4.07 -12.40
N SER A 122 1.93 -3.51 -13.18
CA SER A 122 2.79 -4.28 -14.12
C SER A 122 3.69 -5.31 -13.42
N ASP A 123 4.04 -5.11 -12.15
CA ASP A 123 4.80 -6.07 -11.36
C ASP A 123 3.86 -7.10 -10.73
N LEU A 124 2.72 -6.70 -10.21
CA LEU A 124 1.69 -7.60 -9.69
C LEU A 124 1.14 -8.56 -10.74
N MET A 125 1.12 -8.16 -12.01
CA MET A 125 0.77 -9.05 -13.13
C MET A 125 1.73 -10.24 -13.30
N LYS A 126 2.91 -10.20 -12.69
CA LYS A 126 3.90 -11.30 -12.67
C LYS A 126 3.74 -12.21 -11.46
N ALA A 127 2.79 -11.95 -10.57
CA ALA A 127 2.53 -12.76 -9.40
C ALA A 127 2.28 -14.24 -9.79
N GLY A 128 2.94 -15.14 -9.07
CA GLY A 128 2.93 -16.57 -9.39
C GLY A 128 4.01 -17.02 -10.39
N GLU A 129 4.60 -16.12 -11.17
CA GLU A 129 5.79 -16.38 -12.00
C GLU A 129 7.06 -15.85 -11.33
N ASP A 130 6.96 -14.73 -10.65
CA ASP A 130 8.03 -14.10 -9.88
C ASP A 130 7.54 -13.88 -8.43
N ALA A 131 8.12 -14.61 -7.49
CA ALA A 131 7.77 -14.51 -6.07
C ALA A 131 8.14 -13.16 -5.43
N ALA A 132 8.94 -12.35 -6.11
CA ALA A 132 9.32 -11.00 -5.65
C ALA A 132 8.50 -9.89 -6.32
N SER A 133 7.46 -10.23 -7.08
CA SER A 133 6.68 -9.27 -7.86
C SER A 133 5.87 -8.30 -7.00
N ASP A 134 5.56 -8.67 -5.76
CA ASP A 134 4.86 -7.90 -4.75
C ASP A 134 5.78 -7.18 -3.73
N THR A 135 7.08 -7.21 -3.98
CA THR A 135 8.08 -6.60 -3.08
C THR A 135 8.03 -5.08 -3.13
N SER A 136 8.03 -4.44 -1.97
CA SER A 136 8.14 -2.98 -1.83
C SER A 136 9.39 -2.43 -2.51
N TYR A 137 9.23 -1.30 -3.22
CA TYR A 137 10.38 -0.58 -3.78
C TYR A 137 11.30 0.05 -2.72
N MET A 138 10.84 0.09 -1.46
CA MET A 138 11.60 0.62 -0.33
C MET A 138 12.19 -0.48 0.55
N LEU A 139 12.25 -1.73 0.06
CA LEU A 139 12.84 -2.85 0.80
C LEU A 139 14.22 -2.49 1.37
N ASN A 140 14.43 -2.72 2.67
CA ASN A 140 15.60 -2.40 3.47
C ASN A 140 15.86 -0.89 3.71
N GLU A 141 15.00 0.00 3.23
CA GLU A 141 15.09 1.41 3.61
C GLU A 141 14.61 1.61 5.05
N THR A 142 15.27 2.51 5.77
CA THR A 142 14.80 2.95 7.09
C THR A 142 13.88 4.13 6.92
N VAL A 143 12.67 4.02 7.45
CA VAL A 143 11.62 5.03 7.33
C VAL A 143 11.01 5.35 8.68
N THR A 144 10.47 6.55 8.82
CA THR A 144 9.57 6.94 9.90
C THR A 144 8.18 7.14 9.31
N LEU A 145 7.23 6.34 9.75
CA LEU A 145 5.84 6.38 9.31
C LEU A 145 4.97 6.96 10.44
N GLU A 146 3.87 7.61 10.07
CA GLU A 146 2.87 8.12 10.98
C GLU A 146 1.50 7.57 10.61
N GLY A 147 0.68 7.23 11.61
CA GLY A 147 -0.67 6.73 11.37
C GLY A 147 -1.40 6.35 12.65
N ILE A 148 -2.65 5.96 12.47
CA ILE A 148 -3.57 5.57 13.55
C ILE A 148 -3.54 4.05 13.69
N VAL A 149 -3.35 3.55 14.90
CA VAL A 149 -3.41 2.12 15.21
C VAL A 149 -4.82 1.59 14.94
N THR A 150 -4.91 0.62 14.05
CA THR A 150 -6.15 -0.08 13.71
C THR A 150 -6.19 -1.50 14.27
N MET A 151 -5.06 -2.19 14.38
CA MET A 151 -4.93 -3.43 15.12
C MET A 151 -4.04 -3.21 16.35
N PRO A 152 -4.60 -3.25 17.57
CA PRO A 152 -3.84 -3.02 18.79
C PRO A 152 -2.85 -4.15 19.07
N THR A 153 -1.85 -3.86 19.93
CA THR A 153 -0.92 -4.88 20.40
C THR A 153 -1.64 -5.94 21.24
N GLY A 154 -1.24 -7.20 21.07
CA GLY A 154 -1.78 -8.33 21.83
C GLY A 154 -3.13 -8.85 21.33
N LEU A 155 -3.63 -8.36 20.18
CA LEU A 155 -4.83 -8.90 19.54
C LEU A 155 -4.54 -10.17 18.74
N SER A 156 -3.34 -10.30 18.20
CA SER A 156 -2.94 -11.44 17.38
C SER A 156 -1.58 -11.97 17.83
N TYR A 157 -1.38 -13.27 17.69
CA TYR A 157 -0.17 -13.96 18.14
C TYR A 157 1.09 -13.50 17.39
N ALA A 158 2.14 -13.17 18.12
CA ALA A 158 3.42 -12.69 17.58
C ALA A 158 4.64 -13.44 18.16
N GLY A 159 4.45 -14.64 18.71
CA GLY A 159 5.54 -15.37 19.41
C GLY A 159 6.04 -14.62 20.64
N SER A 160 7.34 -14.33 20.69
CA SER A 160 7.94 -13.53 21.77
C SER A 160 7.95 -12.03 21.48
N GLY A 161 7.59 -11.64 20.26
CA GLY A 161 7.54 -10.24 19.81
C GLY A 161 6.17 -9.59 20.01
N VAL A 162 6.02 -8.46 19.36
CA VAL A 162 4.77 -7.69 19.28
C VAL A 162 4.47 -7.39 17.83
N LYS A 163 3.22 -7.58 17.42
CA LYS A 163 2.73 -7.10 16.12
C LYS A 163 1.51 -6.20 16.32
N PHE A 164 1.37 -5.24 15.44
CA PHE A 164 0.25 -4.31 15.39
C PHE A 164 0.13 -3.76 13.97
N ILE A 165 -1.03 -3.21 13.62
CA ILE A 165 -1.26 -2.52 12.35
C ILE A 165 -1.60 -1.07 12.64
N PHE A 166 -1.04 -0.16 11.85
CA PHE A 166 -1.48 1.23 11.84
C PHE A 166 -1.65 1.70 10.39
N ALA A 167 -2.52 2.68 10.21
CA ALA A 167 -2.95 3.14 8.90
C ALA A 167 -2.89 4.66 8.79
N ASP A 168 -2.73 5.16 7.55
CA ASP A 168 -2.89 6.57 7.22
C ASP A 168 -4.26 7.08 7.70
N VAL A 169 -4.31 8.29 8.21
CA VAL A 169 -5.53 8.89 8.78
C VAL A 169 -6.70 8.96 7.79
N ASN A 170 -6.42 9.02 6.50
CA ASN A 170 -7.42 9.07 5.44
C ASN A 170 -7.92 7.67 5.00
N GLY A 171 -7.22 6.60 5.38
CA GLY A 171 -7.55 5.25 4.92
C GLY A 171 -7.34 5.05 3.41
N GLY A 172 -8.10 4.15 2.81
CA GLY A 172 -8.06 3.83 1.39
C GLY A 172 -7.02 2.76 1.03
N PRO A 173 -6.82 2.50 -0.26
CA PRO A 173 -5.86 1.49 -0.73
C PRO A 173 -4.43 1.85 -0.34
N TRP A 174 -3.60 0.84 -0.05
CA TRP A 174 -2.20 0.94 0.33
C TRP A 174 -1.93 1.67 1.66
N SER A 175 -2.98 1.97 2.44
CA SER A 175 -2.91 2.91 3.56
C SER A 175 -2.43 2.32 4.88
N ALA A 176 -2.27 1.01 5.00
CA ALA A 176 -1.94 0.36 6.27
C ALA A 176 -0.70 -0.52 6.17
N ILE A 177 -0.01 -0.70 7.29
CA ILE A 177 1.18 -1.54 7.38
C ILE A 177 1.20 -2.35 8.67
N LEU A 178 1.49 -3.65 8.54
CA LEU A 178 1.83 -4.49 9.68
C LEU A 178 3.21 -4.11 10.20
N SER A 179 3.34 -4.02 11.51
CA SER A 179 4.60 -3.70 12.16
C SER A 179 4.96 -4.74 13.19
N TYR A 180 6.23 -5.06 13.28
CA TYR A 180 6.75 -6.09 14.16
C TYR A 180 7.97 -5.61 14.95
N ASP A 181 7.97 -5.90 16.26
CA ASP A 181 9.13 -5.79 17.13
C ASP A 181 9.42 -7.17 17.76
N PRO A 182 10.62 -7.73 17.63
CA PRO A 182 10.95 -9.02 18.21
C PRO A 182 11.06 -9.02 19.75
N ASP A 183 11.13 -7.83 20.38
CA ASP A 183 11.26 -7.68 21.84
C ASP A 183 10.04 -7.00 22.46
N SER A 184 9.13 -7.80 23.00
CA SER A 184 7.96 -7.30 23.71
C SER A 184 8.24 -6.71 25.09
N SER A 185 9.45 -6.86 25.64
CA SER A 185 9.73 -6.60 27.08
C SER A 185 9.62 -5.13 27.48
N ALA A 186 9.87 -4.21 26.55
CA ALA A 186 9.79 -2.76 26.76
C ALA A 186 8.82 -2.07 25.79
N PHE A 187 8.10 -2.85 24.98
CA PHE A 187 7.19 -2.29 23.99
C PHE A 187 5.92 -1.72 24.68
N PRO A 188 5.47 -0.51 24.31
CA PRO A 188 4.25 0.06 24.88
C PRO A 188 3.01 -0.74 24.45
N THR A 189 1.99 -0.76 25.30
CA THR A 189 0.68 -1.22 24.85
C THR A 189 0.08 -0.14 23.96
N LEU A 190 -0.24 -0.49 22.73
CA LEU A 190 -0.94 0.36 21.78
C LEU A 190 -2.41 -0.04 21.71
N TYR A 191 -3.28 0.95 21.67
CA TYR A 191 -4.72 0.79 21.56
C TYR A 191 -5.21 1.29 20.21
N GLU A 192 -6.33 0.77 19.78
CA GLU A 192 -7.05 1.28 18.62
C GLU A 192 -7.35 2.76 18.79
N GLY A 193 -7.03 3.58 17.77
CA GLY A 193 -7.15 5.04 17.83
C GLY A 193 -5.92 5.78 18.36
N ASP A 194 -4.84 5.10 18.75
CA ASP A 194 -3.59 5.78 19.05
C ASP A 194 -2.94 6.32 17.78
N LEU A 195 -2.64 7.62 17.74
CA LEU A 195 -1.83 8.23 16.69
C LEU A 195 -0.35 8.07 17.06
N ILE A 196 0.41 7.40 16.21
CA ILE A 196 1.79 7.05 16.48
C ILE A 196 2.75 7.46 15.35
N GLN A 197 4.01 7.65 15.70
CA GLN A 197 5.13 7.56 14.77
C GLN A 197 5.96 6.32 15.10
N ALA A 198 6.26 5.54 14.08
CA ALA A 198 7.05 4.33 14.16
C ALA A 198 8.25 4.41 13.20
N THR A 199 9.44 4.16 13.71
CA THR A 199 10.68 4.12 12.92
C THR A 199 11.19 2.70 12.83
N GLY A 200 11.47 2.26 11.61
CA GLY A 200 11.94 0.91 11.33
C GLY A 200 12.48 0.78 9.92
N TYR A 201 12.93 -0.41 9.55
CA TYR A 201 13.25 -0.72 8.17
C TYR A 201 12.13 -1.52 7.51
N VAL A 202 11.92 -1.26 6.22
CA VAL A 202 10.96 -1.98 5.39
C VAL A 202 11.47 -3.40 5.18
N TYR A 203 10.65 -4.38 5.51
CA TYR A 203 10.98 -5.79 5.46
C TYR A 203 9.89 -6.55 4.69
N GLU A 204 10.29 -7.60 3.97
CA GLU A 204 9.35 -8.53 3.33
C GLU A 204 9.30 -9.84 4.10
N TYR A 205 8.15 -10.12 4.69
CA TYR A 205 7.88 -11.41 5.27
C TYR A 205 7.36 -12.35 4.20
N SER A 206 8.19 -13.31 3.80
CA SER A 206 7.81 -14.26 2.77
C SER A 206 6.85 -15.32 3.31
N THR A 207 5.67 -15.40 2.74
CA THR A 207 4.67 -16.42 3.03
C THR A 207 4.75 -17.62 2.07
N GLY A 208 5.73 -17.66 1.18
CA GLY A 208 5.97 -18.68 0.17
C GLY A 208 5.53 -18.22 -1.22
N PRO A 209 4.23 -18.16 -1.55
CA PRO A 209 3.77 -17.71 -2.86
C PRO A 209 3.70 -16.18 -2.99
N ALA A 210 3.70 -15.44 -1.88
CA ALA A 210 3.61 -13.99 -1.82
C ALA A 210 4.51 -13.46 -0.72
N ASN A 211 4.77 -12.15 -0.70
CA ASN A 211 5.42 -11.45 0.38
C ASN A 211 4.40 -10.53 1.07
N MET A 212 4.67 -10.20 2.32
CA MET A 212 3.93 -9.20 3.06
C MET A 212 4.91 -8.11 3.50
N THR A 213 4.69 -6.90 3.02
CA THR A 213 5.50 -5.75 3.39
C THR A 213 5.22 -5.35 4.84
N GLU A 214 6.25 -5.37 5.66
CA GLU A 214 6.19 -5.05 7.09
C GLU A 214 7.16 -3.92 7.45
N LEU A 215 6.86 -3.21 8.52
CA LEU A 215 7.81 -2.33 9.19
C LEU A 215 8.45 -3.08 10.37
N PHE A 216 9.72 -3.41 10.26
CA PHE A 216 10.48 -3.99 11.37
C PHE A 216 10.98 -2.87 12.26
N ILE A 217 10.41 -2.76 13.46
CA ILE A 217 10.65 -1.65 14.40
C ILE A 217 12.09 -1.65 14.90
N THR A 218 12.74 -0.50 14.88
CA THR A 218 14.14 -0.32 15.31
C THR A 218 14.32 0.77 16.36
N GLU A 219 13.30 1.60 16.58
CA GLU A 219 13.31 2.67 17.56
C GLU A 219 12.05 2.62 18.43
N PRO A 220 12.08 3.19 19.65
CA PRO A 220 10.87 3.26 20.48
C PRO A 220 9.74 3.99 19.77
N ILE A 221 8.51 3.47 19.91
CA ILE A 221 7.32 4.10 19.38
C ILE A 221 7.09 5.46 20.05
N ASN A 222 6.80 6.47 19.24
CA ASN A 222 6.37 7.78 19.69
C ASN A 222 4.84 7.88 19.58
N ILE A 223 4.15 7.86 20.71
CA ILE A 223 2.69 8.07 20.74
C ILE A 223 2.45 9.58 20.76
N ILE A 224 1.80 10.09 19.70
CA ILE A 224 1.55 11.53 19.49
C ILE A 224 0.25 11.95 20.20
N ASP A 225 -0.81 11.15 20.01
CA ASP A 225 -2.14 11.44 20.55
C ASP A 225 -2.94 10.15 20.75
N PHE A 226 -4.06 10.21 21.42
CA PHE A 226 -4.91 9.07 21.78
C PHE A 226 -6.35 9.27 21.30
N GLU A 227 -7.09 8.16 21.19
CA GLU A 227 -8.54 8.19 20.89
C GLU A 227 -8.88 8.96 19.60
N GLN A 228 -8.00 8.91 18.62
CA GLN A 228 -8.25 9.53 17.32
C GLN A 228 -9.32 8.73 16.54
N PRO A 229 -10.11 9.41 15.69
CA PRO A 229 -11.04 8.72 14.79
C PRO A 229 -10.30 7.72 13.92
N LEU A 230 -10.86 6.51 13.80
CA LEU A 230 -10.31 5.51 12.88
C LEU A 230 -10.48 5.95 11.43
N PRO A 231 -9.57 5.53 10.53
CA PRO A 231 -9.76 5.70 9.10
C PRO A 231 -11.10 5.11 8.63
N ILE A 232 -11.64 5.69 7.56
CA ILE A 232 -12.87 5.19 6.96
C ILE A 232 -12.61 3.78 6.42
N VAL A 233 -13.51 2.84 6.75
CA VAL A 233 -13.45 1.47 6.28
C VAL A 233 -14.11 1.38 4.89
N ASP A 234 -13.32 1.00 3.90
CA ASP A 234 -13.81 0.79 2.54
C ASP A 234 -14.59 -0.52 2.42
N THR A 235 -15.67 -0.50 1.63
CA THR A 235 -16.41 -1.71 1.28
C THR A 235 -15.87 -2.26 -0.05
N VAL A 236 -15.43 -3.52 -0.03
CA VAL A 236 -14.86 -4.23 -1.17
C VAL A 236 -15.62 -5.52 -1.43
N ASN A 237 -15.61 -5.99 -2.68
CA ASN A 237 -16.21 -7.27 -3.02
C ASN A 237 -15.24 -8.43 -2.71
N THR A 238 -15.77 -9.58 -2.32
CA THR A 238 -14.95 -10.77 -2.03
C THR A 238 -14.11 -11.20 -3.24
N GLY A 239 -14.61 -11.01 -4.47
CA GLY A 239 -13.89 -11.31 -5.71
C GLY A 239 -12.64 -10.47 -5.92
N GLU A 240 -12.62 -9.21 -5.46
CA GLU A 240 -11.46 -8.31 -5.55
C GLU A 240 -10.31 -8.75 -4.63
N LEU A 241 -10.59 -9.57 -3.62
CA LEU A 241 -9.60 -10.06 -2.68
C LEU A 241 -8.89 -11.35 -3.12
N ARG A 242 -9.16 -11.81 -4.36
CA ARG A 242 -8.68 -13.11 -4.86
C ARG A 242 -7.37 -13.05 -5.64
N TRP A 243 -7.08 -11.91 -6.26
CA TRP A 243 -5.96 -11.77 -7.19
C TRP A 243 -5.01 -10.69 -6.72
N PRO A 244 -3.70 -10.90 -6.75
CA PRO A 244 -2.72 -9.90 -6.31
C PRO A 244 -2.90 -8.52 -6.94
N THR A 245 -3.29 -8.48 -8.23
CA THR A 245 -3.54 -7.22 -8.96
C THR A 245 -4.62 -6.32 -8.37
N GLU A 246 -5.55 -6.90 -7.60
CA GLU A 246 -6.66 -6.18 -6.98
C GLU A 246 -6.58 -6.24 -5.45
N ALA A 247 -6.10 -7.35 -4.90
CA ALA A 247 -6.06 -7.58 -3.47
C ALA A 247 -4.90 -6.86 -2.77
N GLU A 248 -3.74 -6.74 -3.42
CA GLU A 248 -2.51 -6.22 -2.80
C GLU A 248 -2.69 -4.83 -2.20
N GLN A 249 -3.45 -3.97 -2.87
CA GLN A 249 -3.74 -2.62 -2.38
C GLN A 249 -4.50 -2.59 -1.05
N TRP A 250 -5.13 -3.68 -0.68
CA TRP A 250 -5.88 -3.84 0.58
C TRP A 250 -5.07 -4.56 1.67
N GLY A 251 -3.84 -4.95 1.39
CA GLY A 251 -2.94 -5.60 2.35
C GLY A 251 -2.82 -4.80 3.65
N ASN A 252 -3.12 -5.44 4.78
CA ASN A 252 -3.16 -4.85 6.12
C ASN A 252 -4.23 -3.73 6.34
N VAL A 253 -4.98 -3.34 5.32
CA VAL A 253 -6.07 -2.36 5.44
C VAL A 253 -7.28 -3.02 6.09
N MET A 254 -7.92 -2.30 7.02
CA MET A 254 -9.24 -2.67 7.55
C MET A 254 -10.27 -2.42 6.46
N ILE A 255 -10.91 -3.49 5.98
CA ILE A 255 -11.91 -3.47 4.93
C ILE A 255 -13.24 -4.07 5.41
N ARG A 256 -14.32 -3.77 4.70
CA ARG A 256 -15.64 -4.34 4.92
C ARG A 256 -16.09 -5.12 3.70
N VAL A 257 -16.68 -6.28 3.95
CA VAL A 257 -17.44 -7.04 2.96
C VAL A 257 -18.90 -7.09 3.42
N GLU A 258 -19.83 -6.88 2.51
CA GLU A 258 -21.28 -6.90 2.80
C GLU A 258 -21.98 -8.05 2.08
N ASP A 259 -23.07 -8.54 2.70
CA ASP A 259 -23.98 -9.54 2.13
C ASP A 259 -23.31 -10.83 1.62
N ALA A 260 -22.22 -11.25 2.27
CA ALA A 260 -21.50 -12.46 1.89
C ALA A 260 -22.12 -13.73 2.52
N MET A 261 -22.24 -14.77 1.73
CA MET A 261 -22.72 -16.07 2.18
C MET A 261 -21.55 -17.00 2.52
N VAL A 262 -21.63 -17.70 3.62
CA VAL A 262 -20.65 -18.75 3.95
C VAL A 262 -20.84 -19.91 2.98
N VAL A 263 -19.82 -20.19 2.16
CA VAL A 263 -19.84 -21.22 1.10
C VAL A 263 -19.02 -22.46 1.45
N GLY A 264 -18.18 -22.39 2.50
CA GLY A 264 -17.39 -23.51 3.01
C GLY A 264 -16.90 -23.22 4.42
N ASN A 265 -16.83 -24.25 5.27
CA ASN A 265 -16.30 -24.15 6.63
C ASN A 265 -15.63 -25.45 7.11
N ASP A 266 -15.18 -26.28 6.18
CA ASP A 266 -14.49 -27.55 6.45
C ASP A 266 -12.98 -27.39 6.15
N PHE A 267 -12.40 -26.28 6.60
CA PHE A 267 -10.99 -25.98 6.46
C PHE A 267 -10.28 -26.23 7.80
N GLN A 268 -8.96 -26.39 7.74
CA GLN A 268 -8.14 -26.45 8.95
C GLN A 268 -8.11 -25.07 9.63
N TYR A 269 -7.84 -25.07 10.93
CA TYR A 269 -7.66 -23.84 11.74
C TYR A 269 -8.90 -22.93 11.77
N GLU A 270 -10.10 -23.52 11.77
CA GLU A 270 -11.39 -22.82 11.89
C GLU A 270 -11.69 -21.76 10.82
N VAL A 271 -10.91 -21.81 9.72
CA VAL A 271 -11.10 -20.97 8.54
C VAL A 271 -12.44 -21.31 7.86
N PHE A 272 -13.10 -20.29 7.35
CA PHE A 272 -14.28 -20.48 6.51
C PHE A 272 -14.17 -19.65 5.21
N ALA A 273 -14.98 -19.99 4.21
CA ALA A 273 -15.06 -19.26 2.95
C ALA A 273 -16.36 -18.47 2.89
N ALA A 274 -16.26 -17.18 2.50
CA ALA A 274 -17.40 -16.30 2.28
C ALA A 274 -17.40 -15.76 0.84
N ASP A 275 -18.59 -15.57 0.26
CA ASP A 275 -18.80 -15.17 -1.14
C ASP A 275 -20.01 -14.24 -1.24
N ASP A 276 -19.83 -13.04 -1.74
CA ASP A 276 -20.90 -12.07 -2.03
C ASP A 276 -21.52 -12.26 -3.43
N GLY A 277 -21.08 -13.28 -4.17
CA GLY A 277 -21.46 -13.57 -5.54
C GLY A 277 -20.43 -13.16 -6.60
N SER A 278 -19.34 -12.50 -6.19
CA SER A 278 -18.23 -12.09 -7.07
C SER A 278 -17.07 -13.08 -7.07
N GLY A 279 -17.01 -13.96 -6.06
CA GLY A 279 -15.99 -15.00 -5.87
C GLY A 279 -15.57 -15.09 -4.40
N SER A 280 -15.26 -16.29 -3.94
CA SER A 280 -15.02 -16.54 -2.52
C SER A 280 -13.67 -16.04 -2.02
N VAL A 281 -13.63 -15.55 -0.78
CA VAL A 281 -12.45 -15.27 0.02
C VAL A 281 -12.41 -16.16 1.25
N LEU A 282 -11.23 -16.46 1.76
CA LEU A 282 -11.07 -17.17 3.02
C LEU A 282 -11.03 -16.18 4.19
N VAL A 283 -11.65 -16.54 5.28
CA VAL A 283 -11.71 -15.76 6.51
C VAL A 283 -11.12 -16.60 7.64
N ASP A 284 -10.16 -16.01 8.33
CA ASP A 284 -9.39 -16.62 9.40
C ASP A 284 -9.76 -16.02 10.76
N ASP A 285 -9.52 -16.75 11.82
CA ASP A 285 -9.76 -16.36 13.20
C ASP A 285 -8.49 -15.88 13.95
N ASP A 286 -7.49 -15.37 13.23
CA ASP A 286 -6.19 -14.95 13.81
C ASP A 286 -6.28 -13.89 14.93
N SER A 287 -7.43 -13.26 15.09
CA SER A 287 -7.73 -12.42 16.25
C SER A 287 -8.12 -13.27 17.46
N ASP A 288 -7.40 -13.11 18.58
CA ASP A 288 -7.67 -13.83 19.85
C ASP A 288 -9.14 -13.78 20.28
N SER A 289 -9.84 -12.69 19.96
CA SER A 289 -11.27 -12.55 20.30
C SER A 289 -12.16 -13.45 19.44
N ILE A 290 -11.89 -13.55 18.14
CA ILE A 290 -12.63 -14.40 17.21
C ILE A 290 -12.26 -15.86 17.44
N ALA A 291 -10.97 -16.17 17.61
CA ALA A 291 -10.50 -17.52 17.96
C ALA A 291 -11.19 -18.03 19.22
N THR A 292 -11.22 -17.24 20.29
CA THR A 292 -11.94 -17.59 21.52
C THR A 292 -13.43 -17.87 21.26
N TYR A 293 -14.07 -17.08 20.40
CA TYR A 293 -15.47 -17.29 20.05
C TYR A 293 -15.67 -18.57 19.25
N PHE A 294 -14.84 -18.84 18.24
CA PHE A 294 -14.93 -20.03 17.40
C PHE A 294 -14.59 -21.32 18.18
N ASP A 295 -13.66 -21.28 19.11
CA ASP A 295 -13.39 -22.38 20.05
C ASP A 295 -14.64 -22.82 20.82
N MET A 296 -15.56 -21.88 21.10
CA MET A 296 -16.79 -22.18 21.84
C MET A 296 -17.94 -22.63 20.96
N VAL A 297 -18.09 -22.09 19.76
CA VAL A 297 -19.30 -22.27 18.93
C VAL A 297 -19.02 -22.79 17.52
N GLY A 298 -17.75 -22.82 17.10
CA GLY A 298 -17.32 -23.16 15.73
C GLY A 298 -17.48 -21.99 14.75
N PRO A 299 -16.89 -22.12 13.55
CA PRO A 299 -17.07 -21.14 12.48
C PRO A 299 -18.51 -21.11 11.99
N PRO A 300 -18.97 -20.05 11.32
CA PRO A 300 -20.34 -19.93 10.84
C PRO A 300 -20.74 -21.11 9.93
N PRO A 301 -21.95 -21.66 10.08
CA PRO A 301 -22.43 -22.76 9.23
C PRO A 301 -22.52 -22.35 7.74
N VAL A 302 -22.24 -23.29 6.84
CA VAL A 302 -22.44 -23.08 5.38
C VAL A 302 -23.90 -22.70 5.12
N GLY A 303 -24.10 -21.67 4.30
CA GLY A 303 -25.40 -21.07 4.00
C GLY A 303 -25.78 -19.92 4.95
N SER A 304 -24.97 -19.59 5.95
CA SER A 304 -25.19 -18.39 6.77
C SER A 304 -24.92 -17.12 5.93
N LEU A 305 -25.83 -16.15 6.02
CA LEU A 305 -25.64 -14.83 5.43
C LEU A 305 -24.97 -13.90 6.46
N LEU A 306 -23.82 -13.39 6.11
CA LEU A 306 -23.07 -12.36 6.83
C LEU A 306 -23.45 -11.02 6.24
N GLN A 307 -24.26 -10.23 6.96
CA GLN A 307 -24.71 -8.91 6.48
C GLN A 307 -23.56 -7.91 6.36
N SER A 308 -22.60 -8.00 7.26
CA SER A 308 -21.36 -7.21 7.24
C SER A 308 -20.27 -7.98 7.97
N MET A 309 -19.07 -7.89 7.44
CA MET A 309 -17.87 -8.48 8.00
C MET A 309 -16.73 -7.49 7.81
N GLU A 310 -16.00 -7.17 8.87
CA GLU A 310 -14.84 -6.29 8.82
C GLU A 310 -13.58 -7.06 9.27
N GLY A 311 -12.45 -6.76 8.64
CA GLY A 311 -11.19 -7.39 8.97
C GLY A 311 -10.03 -6.81 8.19
N TRP A 312 -8.82 -7.18 8.58
CA TRP A 312 -7.60 -6.86 7.86
C TRP A 312 -7.32 -7.93 6.82
N LEU A 313 -6.98 -7.49 5.61
CA LEU A 313 -6.51 -8.42 4.59
C LEU A 313 -5.01 -8.68 4.79
N TYR A 314 -4.60 -9.94 4.84
CA TYR A 314 -3.19 -10.30 4.79
C TYR A 314 -2.97 -11.64 4.07
N HIS A 315 -1.76 -11.84 3.57
CA HIS A 315 -1.39 -13.10 2.93
C HIS A 315 -0.88 -14.09 3.96
N CYS A 316 -1.45 -15.29 3.99
CA CYS A 316 -1.03 -16.38 4.86
C CYS A 316 -0.58 -17.60 4.05
N LEU A 317 0.35 -18.37 4.61
CA LEU A 317 0.89 -19.62 4.04
C LEU A 317 -0.17 -20.66 3.60
N LEU A 318 -1.38 -20.55 4.12
CA LEU A 318 -2.47 -21.50 3.83
C LEU A 318 -3.26 -21.15 2.56
N TYR A 319 -3.07 -19.95 2.01
CA TYR A 319 -3.88 -19.43 0.92
C TYR A 319 -3.07 -19.35 -0.37
N THR A 320 -2.77 -20.51 -0.94
CA THR A 320 -2.43 -20.55 -2.35
C THR A 320 -3.69 -20.21 -3.13
N SER A 321 -3.76 -19.03 -3.74
CA SER A 321 -4.77 -18.77 -4.76
C SER A 321 -4.81 -19.95 -5.70
N PRO A 322 -6.00 -20.49 -6.06
CA PRO A 322 -6.05 -21.55 -7.05
C PRO A 322 -5.34 -21.04 -8.30
N SER A 323 -4.38 -21.82 -8.77
CA SER A 323 -3.70 -21.53 -10.04
C SER A 323 -4.75 -21.25 -11.11
N PRO A 324 -4.54 -20.30 -12.05
CA PRO A 324 -5.44 -20.11 -13.19
C PRO A 324 -5.75 -21.40 -13.97
N ARG A 325 -5.01 -22.49 -13.69
CA ARG A 325 -5.24 -23.84 -14.26
C ARG A 325 -6.26 -24.67 -13.48
N ASP A 326 -6.68 -24.21 -12.28
CA ASP A 326 -7.60 -24.95 -11.40
C ASP A 326 -9.05 -24.44 -11.48
N VAL A 327 -9.31 -23.50 -12.42
CA VAL A 327 -10.68 -23.09 -12.76
C VAL A 327 -11.25 -24.11 -13.77
N PRO A 328 -12.36 -24.81 -13.44
CA PRO A 328 -12.95 -25.79 -14.34
C PRO A 328 -13.56 -25.20 -15.61
#